data_5a9abe8fc438c6a664ea73022914c9c5
#
_entry.id   5a9abe8fc438c6a664ea73022914c9c5
#
_cell.length_a   1.000
_cell.length_b   1.000
_cell.length_c   1.000
_cell.angle_alpha   90.00
_cell.angle_beta   90.00
_cell.angle_gamma   90.00
#
_symmetry.space_group_name_H-M   'P 1'
#
loop_
_entity.id
_entity.type
_entity.pdbx_description
1 polymer ?
#
loop_
_entity_poly.entity_id
_entity_poly.type
_entity_poly.pdbx_seq_one_letter_code
_entity_poly.pdbx_strand_id
1 'polypeptide(L)'
;MFWDRVAGIYDLFGKIYNGKVNRKMCSTVAGEIGKTDRVLECACGTGLITAAVAGKCRQLVATDYSEGMLKQTGKKCGSLSNVEIRPADILNLPFADEEFDAVIAANVIHLLDDPYKALSELDRVCRRGGKLIIPTYVNKDKAKGFDKAIDKAGADFRQDFTYETYRAFFAGAGYRKFRTKLIDGRVPCAVAVITKS
;
A
#
# COMPACT_ATOMS: atom_id res chain seq x y z
N MET A 1 7.74 -6.77 17.37
CA MET A 1 6.48 -6.27 16.75
C MET A 1 5.76 -7.41 16.07
N PHE A 2 4.41 -7.36 15.88
CA PHE A 2 3.64 -8.44 15.22
C PHE A 2 4.19 -8.74 13.82
N TRP A 3 4.36 -7.71 13.00
CA TRP A 3 4.82 -7.83 11.62
C TRP A 3 6.22 -8.45 11.47
N ASP A 4 7.12 -8.23 12.44
CA ASP A 4 8.44 -8.88 12.43
C ASP A 4 8.35 -10.40 12.56
N ARG A 5 7.38 -10.89 13.36
CA ARG A 5 7.19 -12.32 13.61
C ARG A 5 6.57 -13.06 12.43
N VAL A 6 5.69 -12.38 11.67
CA VAL A 6 4.95 -13.00 10.56
C VAL A 6 5.59 -12.77 9.19
N ALA A 7 6.59 -11.89 9.08
CA ALA A 7 7.23 -11.51 7.83
C ALA A 7 7.69 -12.72 6.98
N GLY A 8 8.17 -13.79 7.64
CA GLY A 8 8.67 -14.98 6.93
C GLY A 8 7.60 -15.85 6.25
N ILE A 9 6.36 -15.83 6.75
CA ILE A 9 5.25 -16.66 6.27
C ILE A 9 4.16 -15.87 5.55
N TYR A 10 4.19 -14.54 5.63
CA TYR A 10 3.18 -13.64 5.09
C TYR A 10 2.97 -13.81 3.58
N ASP A 11 4.06 -13.90 2.82
CA ASP A 11 4.03 -14.09 1.36
C ASP A 11 3.37 -15.42 0.94
N LEU A 12 3.68 -16.49 1.67
CA LEU A 12 3.12 -17.82 1.36
C LEU A 12 1.61 -17.82 1.56
N PHE A 13 1.15 -17.23 2.68
CA PHE A 13 -0.26 -17.10 2.96
C PHE A 13 -0.98 -16.24 1.92
N GLY A 14 -0.41 -15.08 1.57
CA GLY A 14 -0.97 -14.18 0.56
C GLY A 14 -1.04 -14.79 -0.85
N LYS A 15 -0.03 -15.59 -1.24
CA LYS A 15 -0.01 -16.31 -2.53
C LYS A 15 -1.10 -17.36 -2.62
N ILE A 16 -1.26 -18.18 -1.58
CA ILE A 16 -2.23 -19.28 -1.56
C ILE A 16 -3.65 -18.73 -1.45
N TYR A 17 -3.86 -17.75 -0.58
CA TYR A 17 -5.19 -17.30 -0.21
C TYR A 17 -5.81 -16.30 -1.21
N ASN A 18 -5.03 -15.35 -1.72
CA ASN A 18 -5.53 -14.23 -2.54
C ASN A 18 -4.67 -13.92 -3.79
N GLY A 19 -3.90 -14.89 -4.29
CA GLY A 19 -2.87 -14.67 -5.30
C GLY A 19 -3.36 -14.07 -6.63
N LYS A 20 -4.62 -14.34 -7.06
CA LYS A 20 -5.21 -13.71 -8.26
C LYS A 20 -5.46 -12.21 -8.05
N VAL A 21 -6.01 -11.83 -6.89
CA VAL A 21 -6.27 -10.43 -6.53
C VAL A 21 -4.95 -9.68 -6.41
N ASN A 22 -3.96 -10.26 -5.72
CA ASN A 22 -2.64 -9.67 -5.55
C ASN A 22 -1.95 -9.40 -6.89
N ARG A 23 -1.98 -10.33 -7.86
CA ARG A 23 -1.44 -10.11 -9.20
C ARG A 23 -2.14 -8.96 -9.94
N LYS A 24 -3.48 -8.90 -9.87
CA LYS A 24 -4.26 -7.81 -10.47
C LYS A 24 -3.99 -6.48 -9.79
N MET A 25 -3.87 -6.46 -8.47
CA MET A 25 -3.49 -5.27 -7.68
C MET A 25 -2.11 -4.77 -8.13
N CYS A 26 -1.09 -5.63 -8.14
CA CYS A 26 0.26 -5.28 -8.59
C CYS A 26 0.26 -4.72 -10.03
N SER A 27 -0.44 -5.38 -10.96
CA SER A 27 -0.52 -4.90 -12.35
C SER A 27 -1.27 -3.57 -12.47
N THR A 28 -2.30 -3.34 -11.65
CA THR A 28 -3.04 -2.07 -11.63
C THR A 28 -2.16 -0.94 -11.09
N VAL A 29 -1.46 -1.16 -9.98
CA VAL A 29 -0.51 -0.19 -9.42
C VAL A 29 0.62 0.12 -10.41
N ALA A 30 1.26 -0.91 -10.95
CA ALA A 30 2.36 -0.76 -11.91
C ALA A 30 1.94 -0.03 -13.21
N GLY A 31 0.67 -0.17 -13.61
CA GLY A 31 0.09 0.56 -14.75
C GLY A 31 -0.10 2.07 -14.53
N GLU A 32 -0.04 2.54 -13.29
CA GLU A 32 -0.14 3.96 -12.95
C GLU A 32 1.22 4.68 -12.93
N ILE A 33 2.32 3.93 -12.97
CA ILE A 33 3.68 4.43 -12.82
C ILE A 33 4.32 4.70 -14.18
N GLY A 34 4.94 5.86 -14.31
CA GLY A 34 5.71 6.28 -15.48
C GLY A 34 7.20 5.92 -15.37
N LYS A 35 7.87 5.70 -16.52
CA LYS A 35 9.29 5.30 -16.57
C LYS A 35 10.24 6.33 -15.95
N THR A 36 9.86 7.59 -15.94
CA THR A 36 10.64 8.70 -15.40
C THR A 36 10.33 9.03 -13.95
N ASP A 37 9.33 8.37 -13.37
CA ASP A 37 8.86 8.67 -12.02
C ASP A 37 9.89 8.32 -10.95
N ARG A 38 9.97 9.20 -9.94
CA ARG A 38 10.50 8.90 -8.61
C ARG A 38 9.35 8.49 -7.72
N VAL A 39 9.37 7.26 -7.26
CA VAL A 39 8.25 6.63 -6.55
C VAL A 39 8.61 6.38 -5.09
N LEU A 40 7.66 6.66 -4.19
CA LEU A 40 7.71 6.22 -2.80
C LEU A 40 6.70 5.10 -2.60
N GLU A 41 7.10 4.01 -1.98
CA GLU A 41 6.23 2.96 -1.45
C GLU A 41 6.32 2.95 0.08
N CYS A 42 5.22 3.28 0.76
CA CYS A 42 5.09 3.21 2.20
C CYS A 42 4.47 1.88 2.62
N ALA A 43 4.97 1.31 3.73
CA ALA A 43 4.58 -0.02 4.22
C ALA A 43 4.74 -1.10 3.12
N CYS A 44 5.96 -1.19 2.55
CA CYS A 44 6.28 -2.08 1.45
C CYS A 44 6.16 -3.59 1.81
N GLY A 45 6.08 -3.90 3.10
CA GLY A 45 5.93 -5.25 3.61
C GLY A 45 7.06 -6.16 3.13
N THR A 46 6.70 -7.24 2.46
CA THR A 46 7.66 -8.21 1.91
C THR A 46 8.10 -7.89 0.47
N GLY A 47 7.81 -6.68 -0.04
CA GLY A 47 8.25 -6.20 -1.35
C GLY A 47 7.42 -6.72 -2.53
N LEU A 48 6.14 -7.02 -2.33
CA LEU A 48 5.27 -7.51 -3.39
C LEU A 48 5.02 -6.44 -4.47
N ILE A 49 4.65 -5.24 -4.06
CA ILE A 49 4.45 -4.08 -4.95
C ILE A 49 5.80 -3.56 -5.42
N THR A 50 6.81 -3.47 -4.54
CA THR A 50 8.18 -3.09 -4.87
C THR A 50 8.68 -3.83 -6.11
N ALA A 51 8.58 -5.18 -6.11
CA ALA A 51 9.01 -6.01 -7.23
C ALA A 51 8.22 -5.76 -8.53
N ALA A 52 6.93 -5.41 -8.42
CA ALA A 52 6.07 -5.13 -9.57
C ALA A 52 6.33 -3.75 -10.20
N VAL A 53 6.74 -2.78 -9.37
CA VAL A 53 6.91 -1.36 -9.75
C VAL A 53 8.34 -1.02 -10.14
N ALA A 54 9.35 -1.69 -9.59
CA ALA A 54 10.77 -1.36 -9.80
C ALA A 54 11.16 -1.23 -11.28
N GLY A 55 10.69 -2.14 -12.13
CA GLY A 55 10.95 -2.08 -13.58
C GLY A 55 10.11 -1.05 -14.37
N LYS A 56 9.28 -0.25 -13.69
CA LYS A 56 8.37 0.74 -14.29
C LYS A 56 8.76 2.19 -14.02
N CYS A 57 9.63 2.44 -13.05
CA CYS A 57 10.02 3.78 -12.63
C CYS A 57 11.51 4.02 -12.78
N ARG A 58 11.92 5.28 -12.68
CA ARG A 58 13.34 5.69 -12.66
C ARG A 58 13.99 5.32 -11.31
N GLN A 59 13.29 5.58 -10.21
CA GLN A 59 13.76 5.34 -8.85
C GLN A 59 12.58 4.95 -7.95
N LEU A 60 12.78 3.98 -7.09
CA LEU A 60 11.81 3.53 -6.10
C LEU A 60 12.43 3.56 -4.70
N VAL A 61 11.82 4.30 -3.79
CA VAL A 61 12.13 4.25 -2.36
C VAL A 61 11.05 3.41 -1.68
N ALA A 62 11.42 2.25 -1.17
CA ALA A 62 10.53 1.33 -0.47
C ALA A 62 10.75 1.44 1.03
N THR A 63 9.71 1.77 1.79
CA THR A 63 9.82 1.98 3.23
C THR A 63 8.84 1.10 4.00
N ASP A 64 9.26 0.68 5.20
CA ASP A 64 8.40 -0.01 6.16
C ASP A 64 8.85 0.33 7.58
N TYR A 65 7.93 0.23 8.54
CA TYR A 65 8.26 0.40 9.95
C TYR A 65 8.88 -0.87 10.57
N SER A 66 8.57 -2.06 10.01
CA SER A 66 9.06 -3.35 10.47
C SER A 66 10.41 -3.71 9.82
N GLU A 67 11.44 -3.89 10.62
CA GLU A 67 12.75 -4.38 10.17
C GLU A 67 12.65 -5.78 9.55
N GLY A 68 11.77 -6.63 10.10
CA GLY A 68 11.50 -7.97 9.57
C GLY A 68 10.95 -7.92 8.15
N MET A 69 10.04 -6.98 7.86
CA MET A 69 9.49 -6.76 6.52
C MET A 69 10.56 -6.20 5.57
N LEU A 70 11.33 -5.19 5.97
CA LEU A 70 12.45 -4.65 5.18
C LEU A 70 13.47 -5.71 4.81
N LYS A 71 13.78 -6.63 5.73
CA LYS A 71 14.67 -7.77 5.46
C LYS A 71 14.14 -8.69 4.35
N GLN A 72 12.82 -8.94 4.31
CA GLN A 72 12.22 -9.74 3.24
C GLN A 72 12.21 -8.97 1.90
N THR A 73 11.89 -7.67 1.93
CA THR A 73 11.99 -6.81 0.74
C THR A 73 13.42 -6.76 0.22
N GLY A 74 14.42 -6.64 1.10
CA GLY A 74 15.83 -6.68 0.74
C GLY A 74 16.25 -7.97 0.04
N LYS A 75 15.77 -9.13 0.51
CA LYS A 75 16.03 -10.43 -0.16
C LYS A 75 15.43 -10.51 -1.56
N LYS A 76 14.26 -9.89 -1.76
CA LYS A 76 13.51 -9.95 -3.02
C LYS A 76 13.97 -8.89 -4.03
N CYS A 77 14.24 -7.68 -3.57
CA CYS A 77 14.43 -6.49 -4.41
C CYS A 77 15.77 -5.78 -4.21
N GLY A 78 16.59 -6.17 -3.23
CA GLY A 78 17.85 -5.47 -2.88
C GLY A 78 18.93 -5.51 -3.96
N SER A 79 18.83 -6.39 -4.96
CA SER A 79 19.73 -6.43 -6.12
C SER A 79 19.32 -5.46 -7.24
N LEU A 80 18.15 -4.81 -7.14
CA LEU A 80 17.66 -3.87 -8.15
C LEU A 80 18.31 -2.51 -7.93
N SER A 81 19.09 -2.04 -8.90
CA SER A 81 19.91 -0.83 -8.79
C SER A 81 19.14 0.48 -8.60
N ASN A 82 17.85 0.49 -8.95
CA ASN A 82 16.97 1.65 -8.81
C ASN A 82 16.05 1.58 -7.58
N VAL A 83 16.25 0.60 -6.68
CA VAL A 83 15.45 0.42 -5.47
C VAL A 83 16.27 0.74 -4.23
N GLU A 84 15.84 1.72 -3.46
CA GLU A 84 16.33 2.04 -2.13
C GLU A 84 15.35 1.48 -1.09
N ILE A 85 15.85 0.75 -0.09
CA ILE A 85 15.03 0.15 0.97
C ILE A 85 15.49 0.74 2.31
N ARG A 86 14.56 1.36 3.05
CA ARG A 86 14.90 2.00 4.34
C ARG A 86 13.72 2.06 5.30
N PRO A 87 13.97 2.15 6.62
CA PRO A 87 12.90 2.29 7.60
C PRO A 87 12.24 3.68 7.51
N ALA A 88 10.92 3.73 7.65
CA ALA A 88 10.18 4.98 7.85
C ALA A 88 8.82 4.71 8.50
N ASP A 89 8.35 5.70 9.27
CA ASP A 89 6.98 5.74 9.79
C ASP A 89 6.10 6.51 8.81
N ILE A 90 5.04 5.88 8.33
CA ILE A 90 4.05 6.48 7.42
C ILE A 90 3.34 7.70 8.04
N LEU A 91 3.30 7.80 9.38
CA LEU A 91 2.72 8.94 10.11
C LEU A 91 3.68 10.12 10.23
N ASN A 92 4.97 9.95 9.89
CA ASN A 92 5.99 10.99 9.95
C ASN A 92 7.12 10.68 8.95
N LEU A 93 6.86 10.92 7.68
CA LEU A 93 7.75 10.56 6.58
C LEU A 93 8.98 11.47 6.53
N PRO A 94 10.21 10.93 6.54
CA PRO A 94 11.45 11.71 6.54
C PRO A 94 11.84 12.17 5.11
N PHE A 95 10.89 12.78 4.40
CA PHE A 95 11.03 13.26 3.04
C PHE A 95 10.53 14.70 2.93
N ALA A 96 11.07 15.42 1.95
CA ALA A 96 10.63 16.78 1.66
C ALA A 96 9.21 16.81 1.06
N ASP A 97 8.58 17.98 1.13
CA ASP A 97 7.32 18.22 0.45
C ASP A 97 7.52 18.06 -1.05
N GLU A 98 6.53 17.49 -1.73
CA GLU A 98 6.50 17.34 -3.19
C GLU A 98 7.70 16.59 -3.81
N GLU A 99 8.31 15.67 -3.06
CA GLU A 99 9.53 14.96 -3.47
C GLU A 99 9.28 13.84 -4.50
N PHE A 100 8.07 13.27 -4.56
CA PHE A 100 7.78 12.08 -5.36
C PHE A 100 6.70 12.32 -6.43
N ASP A 101 6.91 11.73 -7.61
CA ASP A 101 5.93 11.73 -8.71
C ASP A 101 4.73 10.84 -8.43
N ALA A 102 4.97 9.73 -7.73
CA ALA A 102 3.92 8.83 -7.28
C ALA A 102 4.22 8.29 -5.87
N VAL A 103 3.18 8.16 -5.06
CA VAL A 103 3.27 7.64 -3.69
C VAL A 103 2.28 6.49 -3.55
N ILE A 104 2.77 5.34 -3.09
CA ILE A 104 2.01 4.10 -2.96
C ILE A 104 1.91 3.76 -1.46
N ALA A 105 0.71 3.40 -1.01
CA ALA A 105 0.47 2.87 0.33
C ALA A 105 -0.53 1.71 0.24
N ALA A 106 0.00 0.49 0.14
CA ALA A 106 -0.81 -0.70 -0.12
C ALA A 106 -1.13 -1.47 1.16
N ASN A 107 -2.41 -1.75 1.41
CA ASN A 107 -2.90 -2.57 2.52
C ASN A 107 -2.38 -2.13 3.90
N VAL A 108 -2.26 -0.81 4.12
CA VAL A 108 -1.77 -0.24 5.38
C VAL A 108 -2.79 0.69 6.04
N ILE A 109 -3.56 1.47 5.28
CA ILE A 109 -4.47 2.50 5.82
C ILE A 109 -5.46 1.93 6.85
N HIS A 110 -5.96 0.70 6.62
CA HIS A 110 -6.91 0.04 7.53
C HIS A 110 -6.27 -0.49 8.83
N LEU A 111 -4.94 -0.45 8.94
CA LEU A 111 -4.19 -0.90 10.12
C LEU A 111 -3.80 0.27 11.06
N LEU A 112 -4.01 1.50 10.63
CA LEU A 112 -3.53 2.69 11.34
C LEU A 112 -4.56 3.23 12.31
N ASP A 113 -4.10 3.70 13.47
CA ASP A 113 -4.92 4.43 14.44
C ASP A 113 -5.36 5.80 13.89
N ASP A 114 -4.48 6.45 13.13
CA ASP A 114 -4.76 7.74 12.46
C ASP A 114 -4.52 7.66 10.94
N PRO A 115 -5.47 7.11 10.17
CA PRO A 115 -5.34 6.99 8.72
C PRO A 115 -5.40 8.35 7.99
N TYR A 116 -6.00 9.39 8.61
CA TYR A 116 -6.04 10.73 8.01
C TYR A 116 -4.68 11.43 8.11
N LYS A 117 -3.95 11.24 9.21
CA LYS A 117 -2.58 11.74 9.34
C LYS A 117 -1.66 11.08 8.33
N ALA A 118 -1.76 9.76 8.17
CA ALA A 118 -1.01 9.05 7.14
C ALA A 118 -1.32 9.60 5.74
N LEU A 119 -2.60 9.79 5.42
CA LEU A 119 -3.01 10.34 4.12
C LEU A 119 -2.47 11.76 3.90
N SER A 120 -2.42 12.60 4.94
CA SER A 120 -1.81 13.93 4.89
C SER A 120 -0.31 13.87 4.61
N GLU A 121 0.44 12.94 5.23
CA GLU A 121 1.86 12.75 4.97
C GLU A 121 2.14 12.23 3.55
N LEU A 122 1.34 11.26 3.07
CA LEU A 122 1.42 10.77 1.70
C LEU A 122 1.16 11.90 0.69
N ASP A 123 0.15 12.75 0.96
CA ASP A 123 -0.15 13.91 0.11
C ASP A 123 0.98 14.93 0.17
N ARG A 124 1.52 15.24 1.35
CA ARG A 124 2.61 16.20 1.53
C ARG A 124 3.82 15.86 0.65
N VAL A 125 4.27 14.61 0.70
CA VAL A 125 5.47 14.17 -0.03
C VAL A 125 5.22 13.92 -1.53
N CYS A 126 3.97 13.78 -1.96
CA CYS A 126 3.59 13.69 -3.36
C CYS A 126 3.62 15.08 -4.00
N ARG A 127 4.23 15.23 -5.18
CA ARG A 127 4.24 16.52 -5.88
C ARG A 127 2.88 16.88 -6.46
N ARG A 128 2.65 18.15 -6.77
CA ARG A 128 1.47 18.59 -7.54
C ARG A 128 1.45 17.91 -8.90
N GLY A 129 0.28 17.47 -9.31
CA GLY A 129 0.10 16.64 -10.52
C GLY A 129 0.59 15.20 -10.36
N GLY A 130 1.21 14.85 -9.23
CA GLY A 130 1.59 13.49 -8.88
C GLY A 130 0.41 12.61 -8.48
N LYS A 131 0.67 11.33 -8.21
CA LYS A 131 -0.38 10.36 -7.91
C LYS A 131 -0.20 9.74 -6.52
N LEU A 132 -1.30 9.70 -5.76
CA LEU A 132 -1.43 8.80 -4.61
C LEU A 132 -2.14 7.54 -5.08
N ILE A 133 -1.57 6.37 -4.81
CA ILE A 133 -2.09 5.06 -5.23
C ILE A 133 -2.23 4.21 -3.97
N ILE A 134 -3.47 3.97 -3.56
CA ILE A 134 -3.77 3.39 -2.25
C ILE A 134 -4.62 2.13 -2.43
N PRO A 135 -4.02 0.96 -2.67
CA PRO A 135 -4.73 -0.32 -2.64
C PRO A 135 -5.10 -0.71 -1.21
N THR A 136 -6.30 -1.22 -1.01
CA THR A 136 -6.77 -1.69 0.31
C THR A 136 -7.70 -2.87 0.14
N TYR A 137 -7.53 -3.92 0.92
CA TYR A 137 -8.52 -4.98 1.00
C TYR A 137 -9.81 -4.44 1.61
N VAL A 138 -10.95 -4.86 1.03
CA VAL A 138 -12.28 -4.43 1.45
C VAL A 138 -13.19 -5.64 1.64
N ASN A 139 -14.17 -5.52 2.51
CA ASN A 139 -15.18 -6.57 2.72
C ASN A 139 -16.26 -6.51 1.65
N LYS A 140 -16.78 -7.66 1.22
CA LYS A 140 -17.84 -7.77 0.19
C LYS A 140 -19.18 -7.22 0.66
N ASP A 141 -19.43 -7.29 1.95
CA ASP A 141 -20.58 -6.74 2.69
C ASP A 141 -20.16 -6.74 4.16
N LYS A 142 -20.98 -6.29 5.09
CA LYS A 142 -20.76 -6.42 6.54
C LYS A 142 -20.60 -7.89 7.00
N ALA A 143 -20.04 -8.75 6.14
CA ALA A 143 -19.96 -10.18 6.26
C ALA A 143 -18.75 -10.61 7.09
N LYS A 144 -19.03 -10.96 8.29
CA LYS A 144 -18.33 -11.73 9.30
C LYS A 144 -17.62 -12.97 8.69
N GLY A 145 -16.33 -12.91 8.41
CA GLY A 145 -15.65 -14.16 8.02
C GLY A 145 -14.14 -14.06 7.80
N PHE A 146 -13.67 -13.01 7.17
CA PHE A 146 -12.25 -12.82 6.91
C PHE A 146 -11.52 -12.35 8.16
N ASP A 147 -12.16 -11.51 8.96
CA ASP A 147 -11.68 -10.96 10.22
C ASP A 147 -11.22 -12.07 11.18
N LYS A 148 -12.01 -13.14 11.34
CA LYS A 148 -11.70 -14.21 12.30
C LYS A 148 -10.40 -14.97 12.02
N ALA A 149 -10.00 -15.15 10.77
CA ALA A 149 -8.77 -15.89 10.45
C ALA A 149 -7.52 -15.02 10.61
N ILE A 150 -7.64 -13.72 10.32
CA ILE A 150 -6.54 -12.76 10.43
C ILE A 150 -6.47 -12.18 11.85
N ASP A 151 -7.60 -11.92 12.51
CA ASP A 151 -7.65 -11.60 13.94
C ASP A 151 -7.04 -12.72 14.78
N LYS A 152 -7.34 -13.99 14.43
CA LYS A 152 -6.72 -15.16 15.05
C LYS A 152 -5.21 -15.24 14.80
N ALA A 153 -4.72 -14.62 13.72
CA ALA A 153 -3.29 -14.45 13.44
C ALA A 153 -2.70 -13.21 14.13
N GLY A 154 -3.53 -12.36 14.78
CA GLY A 154 -3.10 -11.22 15.59
C GLY A 154 -2.89 -9.91 14.80
N ALA A 155 -3.41 -9.79 13.57
CA ALA A 155 -3.49 -8.51 12.89
C ALA A 155 -4.74 -7.77 13.39
N ASP A 156 -4.52 -6.64 14.06
CA ASP A 156 -5.58 -5.80 14.60
C ASP A 156 -6.02 -4.80 13.51
N PHE A 157 -7.16 -5.08 12.84
CA PHE A 157 -7.74 -4.16 11.88
C PHE A 157 -8.43 -3.01 12.61
N ARG A 158 -7.89 -1.80 12.45
CA ARG A 158 -8.45 -0.57 13.05
C ARG A 158 -9.63 -0.02 12.24
N GLN A 159 -9.64 -0.28 10.93
CA GLN A 159 -10.68 0.19 10.00
C GLN A 159 -11.22 -0.98 9.19
N ASP A 160 -12.52 -1.16 9.22
CA ASP A 160 -13.23 -2.18 8.44
C ASP A 160 -13.90 -1.53 7.22
N PHE A 161 -13.20 -1.53 6.09
CA PHE A 161 -13.70 -0.90 4.88
C PHE A 161 -14.57 -1.83 4.05
N THR A 162 -15.79 -1.38 3.71
CA THR A 162 -16.49 -1.80 2.49
C THR A 162 -15.98 -0.94 1.32
N TYR A 163 -16.36 -1.27 0.08
CA TYR A 163 -16.01 -0.43 -1.07
C TYR A 163 -16.59 0.99 -0.96
N GLU A 164 -17.80 1.13 -0.43
CA GLU A 164 -18.48 2.42 -0.21
C GLU A 164 -17.79 3.24 0.87
N THR A 165 -17.52 2.64 2.04
CA THR A 165 -16.86 3.37 3.15
C THR A 165 -15.41 3.72 2.81
N TYR A 166 -14.72 2.89 2.01
CA TYR A 166 -13.40 3.20 1.49
C TYR A 166 -13.41 4.43 0.58
N ARG A 167 -14.40 4.56 -0.31
CA ARG A 167 -14.57 5.77 -1.13
C ARG A 167 -14.94 6.99 -0.29
N ALA A 168 -15.83 6.81 0.69
CA ALA A 168 -16.25 7.87 1.59
C ALA A 168 -15.09 8.42 2.43
N PHE A 169 -14.11 7.58 2.78
CA PHE A 169 -12.89 7.97 3.49
C PHE A 169 -12.13 9.07 2.71
N PHE A 170 -11.87 8.90 1.42
CA PHE A 170 -11.19 9.92 0.62
C PHE A 170 -12.03 11.17 0.40
N ALA A 171 -13.34 11.01 0.21
CA ALA A 171 -14.26 12.15 0.11
C ALA A 171 -14.28 12.96 1.41
N GLY A 172 -14.29 12.30 2.58
CA GLY A 172 -14.18 12.92 3.90
C GLY A 172 -12.85 13.63 4.15
N ALA A 173 -11.76 13.15 3.56
CA ALA A 173 -10.46 13.80 3.55
C ALA A 173 -10.36 15.00 2.58
N GLY A 174 -11.44 15.35 1.87
CA GLY A 174 -11.49 16.51 0.99
C GLY A 174 -11.14 16.23 -0.47
N TYR A 175 -10.82 15.00 -0.84
CA TYR A 175 -10.56 14.66 -2.24
C TYR A 175 -11.86 14.58 -3.04
N ARG A 176 -12.06 15.52 -3.96
CA ARG A 176 -13.28 15.60 -4.80
C ARG A 176 -13.18 14.81 -6.09
N LYS A 177 -11.96 14.59 -6.59
CA LYS A 177 -11.70 13.89 -7.86
C LYS A 177 -10.68 12.78 -7.64
N PHE A 178 -11.13 11.54 -7.69
CA PHE A 178 -10.28 10.35 -7.65
C PHE A 178 -10.95 9.20 -8.38
N ARG A 179 -10.14 8.27 -8.88
CA ARG A 179 -10.63 7.04 -9.50
C ARG A 179 -10.53 5.90 -8.49
N THR A 180 -11.50 5.02 -8.50
CA THR A 180 -11.43 3.77 -7.74
C THR A 180 -11.72 2.59 -8.64
N LYS A 181 -10.98 1.49 -8.43
CA LYS A 181 -11.17 0.22 -9.13
C LYS A 181 -11.32 -0.89 -8.10
N LEU A 182 -12.44 -1.62 -8.18
CA LEU A 182 -12.63 -2.83 -7.38
C LEU A 182 -12.05 -4.03 -8.14
N ILE A 183 -11.19 -4.77 -7.49
CA ILE A 183 -10.64 -6.05 -7.95
C ILE A 183 -11.34 -7.14 -7.16
N ASP A 184 -12.29 -7.80 -7.81
CA ASP A 184 -13.06 -8.86 -7.18
C ASP A 184 -12.23 -10.14 -6.99
N GLY A 185 -12.55 -10.87 -5.92
CA GLY A 185 -11.89 -12.12 -5.56
C GLY A 185 -12.34 -12.64 -4.19
N ARG A 186 -11.56 -13.56 -3.62
CA ARG A 186 -11.88 -14.12 -2.31
C ARG A 186 -11.87 -13.04 -1.21
N VAL A 187 -10.85 -12.21 -1.22
CA VAL A 187 -10.81 -10.94 -0.51
C VAL A 187 -10.64 -9.86 -1.55
N PRO A 188 -11.68 -9.06 -1.83
CA PRO A 188 -11.59 -8.00 -2.82
C PRO A 188 -10.58 -6.93 -2.41
N CYS A 189 -10.00 -6.25 -3.40
CA CYS A 189 -9.13 -5.12 -3.20
C CYS A 189 -9.67 -3.91 -3.96
N ALA A 190 -9.88 -2.81 -3.27
CA ALA A 190 -10.16 -1.52 -3.87
C ALA A 190 -8.85 -0.77 -4.08
N VAL A 191 -8.65 -0.18 -5.25
CA VAL A 191 -7.49 0.65 -5.57
C VAL A 191 -7.97 2.06 -5.83
N ALA A 192 -7.62 3.01 -4.96
CA ALA A 192 -7.84 4.43 -5.22
C ALA A 192 -6.61 5.03 -5.90
N VAL A 193 -6.86 5.88 -6.89
CA VAL A 193 -5.84 6.70 -7.56
C VAL A 193 -6.31 8.14 -7.53
N ILE A 194 -5.56 8.97 -6.83
CA ILE A 194 -5.82 10.40 -6.63
C ILE A 194 -4.70 11.15 -7.35
N THR A 195 -5.05 12.13 -8.18
CA THR A 195 -4.07 13.08 -8.71
C THR A 195 -4.08 14.30 -7.81
N LYS A 196 -2.92 14.64 -7.21
CA LYS A 196 -2.78 15.81 -6.34
C LYS A 196 -2.95 17.09 -7.17
N SER A 197 -3.81 17.97 -6.71
CA SER A 197 -4.11 19.26 -7.35
C SER A 197 -3.09 20.35 -7.00
#